data_ff34efde78e5c0d7c35f483c55127c91
#
_entry.id   ff34efde78e5c0d7c35f483c55127c91
#
_cell.length_a   1.000
_cell.length_b   1.000
_cell.length_c   1.000
_cell.angle_alpha   90.00
_cell.angle_beta   90.00
_cell.angle_gamma   90.00
#
_symmetry.space_group_name_H-M   'P 1'
#
loop_
_entity.id
_entity.type
_entity.pdbx_description
1 polymer ?
#
loop_
_entity_poly.entity_id
_entity_poly.type
_entity_poly.pdbx_seq_one_letter_code
_entity_poly.pdbx_strand_id
1 'polypeptide(L)'
;PALGTTQRFAEEAGAALAAPYAEVRTAVRASARLWVDETSWALRGALRWLWAAATPTATLYRLGRRRNRRACELLIGRAYAGVLTTDRWRAYDGHPLDRRQVCWAHLLR
;
A
#
# COMPACT_ATOMS: atom_id res chain seq x y z
N PRO A 1 31.92 2.40 4.15
CA PRO A 1 31.89 3.00 2.81
C PRO A 1 31.46 4.46 2.88
N ALA A 2 31.89 5.25 1.91
CA ALA A 2 31.48 6.65 1.81
C ALA A 2 29.97 6.78 1.55
N LEU A 3 29.36 7.89 2.01
CA LEU A 3 27.92 8.13 1.84
C LEU A 3 27.45 7.97 0.38
N GLY A 4 28.23 8.47 -0.59
CA GLY A 4 27.94 8.31 -2.01
C GLY A 4 27.91 6.84 -2.49
N THR A 5 28.77 6.00 -1.92
CA THR A 5 28.76 4.55 -2.22
C THR A 5 27.52 3.86 -1.66
N THR A 6 27.14 4.19 -0.42
CA THR A 6 25.92 3.65 0.22
C THR A 6 24.68 4.08 -0.55
N GLN A 7 24.60 5.34 -0.97
CA GLN A 7 23.49 5.83 -1.78
C GLN A 7 23.40 5.09 -3.12
N ARG A 8 24.53 4.91 -3.81
CA ARG A 8 24.57 4.19 -5.09
C ARG A 8 24.07 2.75 -4.93
N PHE A 9 24.49 2.03 -3.89
CA PHE A 9 24.01 0.68 -3.63
C PHE A 9 22.51 0.65 -3.39
N ALA A 10 21.95 1.62 -2.67
CA ALA A 10 20.52 1.72 -2.45
C ALA A 10 19.76 1.96 -3.77
N GLU A 11 20.28 2.82 -4.63
CA GLU A 11 19.71 3.10 -5.96
C GLU A 11 19.78 1.86 -6.88
N GLU A 12 20.92 1.17 -6.92
CA GLU A 12 21.10 -0.07 -7.69
C GLU A 12 20.16 -1.18 -7.19
N ALA A 13 20.03 -1.35 -5.86
CA ALA A 13 19.10 -2.30 -5.27
C ALA A 13 17.64 -1.95 -5.61
N GLY A 14 17.29 -0.67 -5.52
CA GLY A 14 15.95 -0.20 -5.91
C GLY A 14 15.64 -0.48 -7.38
N ALA A 15 16.60 -0.23 -8.27
CA ALA A 15 16.46 -0.54 -9.70
C ALA A 15 16.30 -2.05 -9.95
N ALA A 16 17.08 -2.88 -9.26
CA ALA A 16 16.98 -4.34 -9.37
C ALA A 16 15.65 -4.89 -8.87
N LEU A 17 15.04 -4.23 -7.88
CA LEU A 17 13.74 -4.63 -7.32
C LEU A 17 12.53 -4.11 -8.12
N ALA A 18 12.71 -3.26 -9.12
CA ALA A 18 11.61 -2.66 -9.85
C ALA A 18 10.71 -3.69 -10.55
N ALA A 19 11.30 -4.70 -11.21
CA ALA A 19 10.53 -5.75 -11.89
C ALA A 19 9.83 -6.68 -10.90
N PRO A 20 10.47 -7.26 -9.87
CA PRO A 20 9.78 -8.01 -8.82
C PRO A 20 8.66 -7.22 -8.13
N TYR A 21 8.87 -5.94 -7.85
CA TYR A 21 7.85 -5.08 -7.27
C TYR A 21 6.62 -4.93 -8.19
N ALA A 22 6.85 -4.78 -9.49
CA ALA A 22 5.77 -4.70 -10.47
C ALA A 22 4.97 -6.00 -10.56
N GLU A 23 5.63 -7.16 -10.46
CA GLU A 23 4.97 -8.48 -10.41
C GLU A 23 4.10 -8.62 -9.16
N VAL A 24 4.62 -8.29 -7.99
CA VAL A 24 3.85 -8.30 -6.73
C VAL A 24 2.65 -7.34 -6.83
N ARG A 25 2.85 -6.15 -7.37
CA ARG A 25 1.77 -5.17 -7.59
C ARG A 25 0.67 -5.74 -8.48
N THR A 26 1.03 -6.40 -9.57
CA THR A 26 0.07 -7.04 -10.48
C THR A 26 -0.71 -8.14 -9.77
N ALA A 27 -0.02 -9.03 -9.05
CA ALA A 27 -0.63 -10.12 -8.31
C ALA A 27 -1.59 -9.61 -7.20
N VAL A 28 -1.16 -8.62 -6.43
CA VAL A 28 -1.98 -8.01 -5.37
C VAL A 28 -3.25 -7.38 -5.96
N ARG A 29 -3.13 -6.61 -7.05
CA ARG A 29 -4.26 -5.97 -7.71
C ARG A 29 -5.24 -6.94 -8.38
N ALA A 30 -4.79 -8.14 -8.72
CA ALA A 30 -5.62 -9.21 -9.28
C ALA A 30 -6.27 -10.10 -8.21
N SER A 31 -5.92 -9.94 -6.94
CA SER A 31 -6.45 -10.74 -5.85
C SER A 31 -7.95 -10.49 -5.64
N ALA A 32 -8.69 -11.55 -5.31
CA ALA A 32 -10.12 -11.44 -4.97
C ALA A 32 -10.37 -10.69 -3.66
N ARG A 33 -9.37 -10.61 -2.78
CA ARG A 33 -9.45 -9.94 -1.46
C ARG A 33 -8.19 -9.16 -1.17
N LEU A 34 -8.37 -7.98 -0.61
CA LEU A 34 -7.29 -7.16 -0.04
C LEU A 34 -7.63 -6.72 1.38
N TRP A 35 -6.63 -6.75 2.23
CA TRP A 35 -6.59 -6.03 3.49
C TRP A 35 -5.71 -4.82 3.29
N VAL A 36 -6.24 -3.63 3.52
CA VAL A 36 -5.52 -2.37 3.32
C VAL A 36 -5.51 -1.59 4.61
N ASP A 37 -4.33 -1.10 4.95
CA ASP A 37 -4.10 -0.25 6.11
C ASP A 37 -2.97 0.75 5.81
N GLU A 38 -2.88 1.81 6.58
CA GLU A 38 -1.81 2.78 6.46
C GLU A 38 -1.31 3.25 7.84
N THR A 39 -0.04 3.58 7.91
CA THR A 39 0.58 4.13 9.10
C THR A 39 1.45 5.34 8.75
N SER A 40 1.62 6.23 9.74
CA SER A 40 2.54 7.35 9.58
C SER A 40 3.99 6.86 9.53
N TRP A 41 4.79 7.50 8.71
CA TRP A 41 6.20 7.20 8.52
C TRP A 41 7.03 8.48 8.46
N ALA A 42 8.01 8.62 9.32
CA ALA A 42 8.93 9.74 9.26
C ALA A 42 10.07 9.45 8.28
N LEU A 43 10.22 10.28 7.27
CA LEU A 43 11.30 10.18 6.31
C LEU A 43 12.02 11.53 6.21
N ARG A 44 13.28 11.58 6.63
CA ARG A 44 14.11 12.80 6.62
C ARG A 44 13.40 14.00 7.28
N GLY A 45 12.77 13.77 8.44
CA GLY A 45 12.03 14.79 9.19
C GLY A 45 10.67 15.19 8.61
N ALA A 46 10.26 14.63 7.48
CA ALA A 46 8.96 14.89 6.88
C ALA A 46 8.00 13.73 7.11
N LEU A 47 6.73 14.04 7.41
CA LEU A 47 5.68 13.05 7.54
C LEU A 47 5.39 12.43 6.17
N ARG A 48 5.36 11.10 6.15
CA ARG A 48 4.93 10.26 5.04
C ARG A 48 3.92 9.25 5.53
N TRP A 49 3.32 8.54 4.61
CA TRP A 49 2.36 7.48 4.90
C TRP A 49 2.82 6.20 4.23
N LEU A 50 3.04 5.17 5.04
CA LEU A 50 3.30 3.82 4.55
C LEU A 50 1.96 3.12 4.41
N TRP A 51 1.63 2.78 3.19
CA TRP A 51 0.45 2.03 2.81
C TRP A 51 0.80 0.57 2.60
N ALA A 52 -0.05 -0.33 3.06
CA ALA A 52 0.08 -1.76 2.85
C ALA A 52 -1.21 -2.33 2.26
N ALA A 53 -1.08 -3.17 1.25
CA ALA A 53 -2.16 -3.99 0.72
C ALA A 53 -1.73 -5.45 0.79
N ALA A 54 -2.42 -6.23 1.60
CA ALA A 54 -2.09 -7.63 1.84
C ALA A 54 -3.10 -8.57 1.17
N THR A 55 -2.59 -9.68 0.67
CA THR A 55 -3.34 -10.87 0.25
C THR A 55 -2.92 -12.05 1.13
N PRO A 56 -3.53 -13.23 1.01
CA PRO A 56 -3.06 -14.41 1.73
C PRO A 56 -1.60 -14.81 1.42
N THR A 57 -1.04 -14.40 0.29
CA THR A 57 0.28 -14.85 -0.20
C THR A 57 1.28 -13.74 -0.45
N ALA A 58 0.86 -12.49 -0.49
CA ALA A 58 1.75 -11.37 -0.82
C ALA A 58 1.29 -10.07 -0.16
N THR A 59 2.23 -9.19 0.13
CA THR A 59 1.95 -7.84 0.61
C THR A 59 2.69 -6.82 -0.24
N LEU A 60 1.95 -5.82 -0.69
CA LEU A 60 2.48 -4.67 -1.43
C LEU A 60 2.57 -3.47 -0.49
N TYR A 61 3.74 -2.83 -0.47
CA TYR A 61 3.94 -1.58 0.26
C TYR A 61 4.13 -0.41 -0.68
N ARG A 62 3.63 0.74 -0.26
CA ARG A 62 3.85 1.99 -0.96
C ARG A 62 4.03 3.14 0.03
N LEU A 63 5.13 3.88 -0.13
CA LEU A 63 5.36 5.10 0.63
C LEU A 63 4.83 6.29 -0.16
N GLY A 64 4.04 7.16 0.47
CA GLY A 64 3.45 8.33 -0.15
C GLY A 64 3.39 9.55 0.76
N ARG A 65 3.12 10.71 0.17
CA ARG A 65 3.02 11.98 0.90
C ARG A 65 1.65 12.17 1.55
N ARG A 66 0.62 11.51 1.05
CA ARG A 66 -0.77 11.80 1.40
C ARG A 66 -1.47 10.59 1.98
N ARG A 67 -2.36 10.87 2.92
CA ARG A 67 -3.33 9.94 3.49
C ARG A 67 -4.71 10.29 2.92
N ASN A 68 -5.01 9.82 1.72
CA ASN A 68 -6.29 10.11 1.06
C ASN A 68 -6.70 9.01 0.08
N ARG A 69 -7.91 9.13 -0.48
CA ARG A 69 -8.45 8.20 -1.47
C ARG A 69 -7.49 7.97 -2.66
N ARG A 70 -6.89 9.03 -3.19
CA ARG A 70 -5.96 8.91 -4.30
C ARG A 70 -4.73 8.06 -3.98
N ALA A 71 -4.22 8.15 -2.76
CA ALA A 71 -3.11 7.31 -2.30
C ALA A 71 -3.51 5.83 -2.24
N CYS A 72 -4.71 5.52 -1.77
CA CYS A 72 -5.27 4.17 -1.80
C CYS A 72 -5.41 3.66 -3.24
N GLU A 73 -6.00 4.45 -4.14
CA GLU A 73 -6.14 4.10 -5.57
C GLU A 73 -4.79 3.83 -6.26
N LEU A 74 -3.75 4.56 -5.89
CA LEU A 74 -2.39 4.31 -6.38
C LEU A 74 -1.80 2.98 -5.89
N LEU A 75 -2.23 2.51 -4.74
CA LEU A 75 -1.83 1.21 -4.20
C LEU A 75 -2.58 0.06 -4.86
N ILE A 76 -3.91 0.06 -4.73
CA ILE A 76 -4.75 -1.08 -5.12
C ILE A 76 -5.19 -1.07 -6.59
N GLY A 77 -5.02 0.05 -7.26
CA GLY A 77 -5.56 0.26 -8.62
C GLY A 77 -6.97 0.86 -8.58
N ARG A 78 -7.22 1.83 -9.46
CA ARG A 78 -8.51 2.53 -9.54
C ARG A 78 -9.67 1.60 -9.90
N ALA A 79 -9.40 0.56 -10.67
CA ALA A 79 -10.39 -0.42 -11.14
C ALA A 79 -10.45 -1.69 -10.28
N TYR A 80 -9.85 -1.68 -9.07
CA TYR A 80 -9.90 -2.85 -8.21
C TYR A 80 -11.35 -3.28 -7.94
N ALA A 81 -11.67 -4.53 -8.22
CA ALA A 81 -13.02 -5.06 -8.20
C ALA A 81 -13.28 -6.13 -7.11
N GLY A 82 -12.26 -6.49 -6.36
CA GLY A 82 -12.36 -7.49 -5.30
C GLY A 82 -12.94 -6.95 -3.99
N VAL A 83 -12.97 -7.79 -2.98
CA VAL A 83 -13.40 -7.42 -1.63
C VAL A 83 -12.28 -6.66 -0.91
N LEU A 84 -12.59 -5.49 -0.39
CA LEU A 84 -11.67 -4.61 0.31
C LEU A 84 -11.99 -4.59 1.81
N THR A 85 -11.07 -5.09 2.63
CA THR A 85 -11.16 -5.02 4.10
C THR A 85 -10.28 -3.89 4.63
N THR A 86 -10.88 -2.93 5.30
CA THR A 86 -10.21 -1.72 5.82
C THR A 86 -10.78 -1.32 7.18
N ASP A 87 -10.22 -0.26 7.78
CA ASP A 87 -10.93 0.47 8.82
C ASP A 87 -12.11 1.27 8.23
N ARG A 88 -12.74 2.13 9.03
CA ARG A 88 -13.89 2.96 8.62
C ARG A 88 -13.50 4.33 8.07
N TRP A 89 -12.22 4.53 7.75
CA TRP A 89 -11.78 5.83 7.30
C TRP A 89 -12.32 6.19 5.91
N ARG A 90 -12.71 7.45 5.73
CA ARG A 90 -13.38 7.97 4.53
C ARG A 90 -12.60 7.83 3.22
N ALA A 91 -11.29 7.65 3.26
CA ALA A 91 -10.50 7.42 2.05
C ALA A 91 -10.93 6.17 1.26
N TYR A 92 -11.56 5.21 1.93
CA TYR A 92 -12.04 3.98 1.34
C TYR A 92 -13.48 4.05 0.80
N ASP A 93 -14.19 5.17 0.97
CA ASP A 93 -15.59 5.33 0.57
C ASP A 93 -15.81 5.28 -0.95
N GLY A 94 -14.75 5.35 -1.73
CA GLY A 94 -14.82 5.17 -3.18
C GLY A 94 -14.99 3.73 -3.66
N HIS A 95 -14.80 2.73 -2.77
CA HIS A 95 -15.00 1.33 -3.11
C HIS A 95 -16.47 0.93 -2.90
N PRO A 96 -17.08 0.12 -3.78
CA PRO A 96 -18.48 -0.29 -3.66
C PRO A 96 -18.80 -0.95 -2.30
N LEU A 97 -19.91 -0.58 -1.68
CA LEU A 97 -20.29 -1.04 -0.34
C LEU A 97 -20.50 -2.56 -0.26
N ASP A 98 -21.01 -3.18 -1.33
CA ASP A 98 -21.19 -4.62 -1.42
C ASP A 98 -19.88 -5.42 -1.48
N ARG A 99 -18.77 -4.74 -1.67
CA ARG A 99 -17.41 -5.30 -1.70
C ARG A 99 -16.49 -4.71 -0.63
N ARG A 100 -17.05 -4.02 0.35
CA ARG A 100 -16.31 -3.50 1.51
C ARG A 100 -16.58 -4.33 2.74
N GLN A 101 -15.51 -4.64 3.46
CA GLN A 101 -15.57 -5.22 4.80
C GLN A 101 -14.86 -4.32 5.79
N VAL A 102 -15.40 -4.20 6.98
CA VAL A 102 -14.72 -3.49 8.07
C VAL A 102 -13.85 -4.48 8.84
N CYS A 103 -12.61 -4.08 9.09
CA CYS A 103 -11.68 -4.87 9.87
C CYS A 103 -12.15 -4.98 11.32
N TRP A 104 -12.35 -6.20 11.82
CA TRP A 104 -12.78 -6.46 13.19
C TRP A 104 -11.84 -5.87 14.25
N ALA A 105 -10.53 -5.94 13.99
CA ALA A 105 -9.54 -5.35 14.91
C ALA A 105 -9.76 -3.83 15.11
N HIS A 106 -10.21 -3.12 14.08
CA HIS A 106 -10.53 -1.70 14.15
C HIS A 106 -11.93 -1.40 14.69
N LEU A 107 -12.84 -2.37 14.69
CA LEU A 107 -14.15 -2.23 15.33
C LEU A 107 -14.09 -2.34 16.86
N LEU A 108 -13.15 -3.13 17.37
CA LEU A 108 -13.00 -3.43 18.79
C LEU A 108 -12.09 -2.44 19.55
N ARG A 109 -11.58 -1.43 18.87
CA ARG A 109 -10.71 -0.40 19.46
C ARG A 109 -11.47 0.85 19.90
#